data_419e53ec9c3df7de13752e9c7b8314f2
#
_entry.id   419e53ec9c3df7de13752e9c7b8314f2
#
_cell.length_a   1.000
_cell.length_b   1.000
_cell.length_c   1.000
_cell.angle_alpha   90.00
_cell.angle_beta   90.00
_cell.angle_gamma   90.00
#
_symmetry.space_group_name_H-M   'P 1'
#
loop_
_entity.id
_entity.type
_entity.pdbx_description
1 polymer ?
#
loop_
_entity_poly.entity_id
_entity_poly.type
_entity_poly.pdbx_seq_one_letter_code
_entity_poly.pdbx_strand_id
1 'polypeptide(L)'
;MRGSLRTTITAASALVFVVGVFTMTASPLISPNASLQSEQEGPSGYQQGVARVADGWVFTGTTVMARTNEQLKIVKQNTQPIPLEWKRKGFNHVGDPDVAGKFLYAPLEQPQYERGDQAIARYNAKTLELVDVVPVTQHEASFITVDPKTMIAYSMDRFGGNALLRYDVRKKWAPLPPLAMDRVVENVQGADIADGSVWLSTSDPQNNLYRVDLKTGATTFLGSAGHVGGEGEGIDATKLKSGLLHVLTVDPTRNPVWFGHFDVS
;
A
#
# COMPACT_ATOMS: atom_id res chain seq x y z
N MET A 1 -37.15 16.89 -88.84
CA MET A 1 -36.36 16.10 -87.85
C MET A 1 -35.83 17.11 -86.88
N ARG A 2 -36.31 17.12 -85.64
CA ARG A 2 -35.92 18.10 -84.56
C ARG A 2 -34.92 17.37 -83.64
N GLY A 3 -33.69 17.84 -83.57
CA GLY A 3 -32.67 17.37 -82.69
C GLY A 3 -32.72 18.19 -81.33
N SER A 4 -32.92 17.51 -80.29
CA SER A 4 -32.94 18.08 -78.91
C SER A 4 -31.51 18.14 -78.34
N LEU A 5 -31.01 19.33 -78.10
CA LEU A 5 -29.78 19.54 -77.28
C LEU A 5 -30.11 19.27 -75.85
N ARG A 6 -29.41 18.33 -75.21
CA ARG A 6 -29.41 18.17 -73.76
C ARG A 6 -28.18 18.87 -73.14
N THR A 7 -28.44 19.87 -72.41
CA THR A 7 -27.40 20.57 -71.59
C THR A 7 -27.13 19.79 -70.34
N THR A 8 -25.91 19.34 -70.16
CA THR A 8 -25.45 18.66 -68.96
C THR A 8 -24.90 19.72 -67.99
N ILE A 9 -25.54 19.88 -66.86
CA ILE A 9 -25.04 20.77 -65.74
C ILE A 9 -24.16 19.91 -64.83
N THR A 10 -22.89 20.22 -64.82
CA THR A 10 -21.91 19.60 -63.84
C THR A 10 -21.94 20.39 -62.56
N ALA A 11 -22.45 19.76 -61.50
CA ALA A 11 -22.38 20.34 -60.15
C ALA A 11 -20.97 20.07 -59.56
N ALA A 12 -20.23 21.11 -59.29
CA ALA A 12 -18.96 21.03 -58.55
C ALA A 12 -19.25 21.03 -57.04
N SER A 13 -19.03 19.88 -56.41
CA SER A 13 -19.09 19.78 -54.94
C SER A 13 -17.78 20.32 -54.32
N ALA A 14 -17.89 21.43 -53.64
CA ALA A 14 -16.79 21.96 -52.84
C ALA A 14 -16.70 21.17 -51.52
N LEU A 15 -15.60 20.42 -51.33
CA LEU A 15 -15.28 19.72 -50.10
C LEU A 15 -14.63 20.71 -49.13
N VAL A 16 -15.35 21.10 -48.06
CA VAL A 16 -14.81 21.95 -47.01
C VAL A 16 -14.10 21.04 -46.02
N PHE A 17 -12.77 21.09 -46.00
CA PHE A 17 -11.97 20.49 -44.93
C PHE A 17 -12.01 21.38 -43.66
N VAL A 18 -12.73 20.94 -42.63
CA VAL A 18 -12.63 21.54 -41.29
C VAL A 18 -11.40 20.92 -40.64
N VAL A 19 -10.29 21.64 -40.57
CA VAL A 19 -9.13 21.29 -39.80
C VAL A 19 -9.44 21.61 -38.32
N GLY A 20 -9.87 20.59 -37.59
CA GLY A 20 -9.99 20.68 -36.13
C GLY A 20 -8.61 20.79 -35.51
N VAL A 21 -8.26 21.97 -34.97
CA VAL A 21 -7.08 22.13 -34.14
C VAL A 21 -7.39 21.51 -32.76
N PHE A 22 -6.96 20.26 -32.57
CA PHE A 22 -6.93 19.68 -31.24
C PHE A 22 -5.81 20.34 -30.46
N THR A 23 -6.13 21.32 -29.63
CA THR A 23 -5.22 21.76 -28.56
C THR A 23 -5.14 20.63 -27.55
N MET A 24 -4.08 19.82 -27.62
CA MET A 24 -3.70 18.97 -26.52
C MET A 24 -3.29 19.91 -25.36
N THR A 25 -4.20 20.11 -24.41
CA THR A 25 -3.81 20.65 -23.11
C THR A 25 -2.93 19.59 -22.47
N ALA A 26 -1.62 19.81 -22.44
CA ALA A 26 -0.73 19.01 -21.63
C ALA A 26 -1.29 19.07 -20.20
N SER A 27 -1.72 17.92 -19.66
CA SER A 27 -2.00 17.83 -18.24
C SER A 27 -0.76 18.31 -17.51
N PRO A 28 -0.88 19.17 -16.49
CA PRO A 28 0.26 19.57 -15.71
C PRO A 28 0.94 18.29 -15.22
N LEU A 29 2.24 18.17 -15.45
CA LEU A 29 3.07 17.15 -14.82
C LEU A 29 2.84 17.32 -13.32
N ILE A 30 2.06 16.42 -12.72
CA ILE A 30 1.86 16.43 -11.27
C ILE A 30 3.24 16.13 -10.71
N SER A 31 3.85 17.11 -10.08
CA SER A 31 5.09 16.92 -9.34
C SER A 31 4.84 15.85 -8.28
N PRO A 32 5.79 14.96 -7.98
CA PRO A 32 5.63 13.99 -6.90
C PRO A 32 5.26 14.73 -5.61
N ASN A 33 4.18 14.29 -4.96
CA ASN A 33 3.62 14.94 -3.77
C ASN A 33 4.32 14.48 -2.48
N ALA A 34 5.31 13.60 -2.56
CA ALA A 34 6.09 13.14 -1.42
C ALA A 34 7.56 13.52 -1.59
N SER A 35 8.14 14.18 -0.60
CA SER A 35 9.55 14.57 -0.60
C SER A 35 10.22 14.17 0.72
N LEU A 36 11.35 13.46 0.62
CA LEU A 36 12.13 13.05 1.77
C LEU A 36 12.66 14.29 2.52
N GLN A 37 12.32 14.40 3.79
CA GLN A 37 12.76 15.47 4.69
C GLN A 37 13.95 15.05 5.52
N SER A 38 13.90 13.83 6.04
CA SER A 38 14.98 13.22 6.81
C SER A 38 14.81 11.72 6.82
N GLU A 39 15.90 11.04 7.08
CA GLU A 39 15.89 9.60 7.34
C GLU A 39 16.88 9.25 8.45
N GLN A 40 16.68 8.12 9.06
CA GLN A 40 17.57 7.57 10.07
C GLN A 40 17.58 6.05 9.95
N GLU A 41 18.62 5.43 10.48
CA GLU A 41 18.70 3.98 10.53
C GLU A 41 17.64 3.43 11.48
N GLY A 42 16.82 2.52 10.98
CA GLY A 42 15.83 1.78 11.74
C GLY A 42 16.45 0.64 12.57
N PRO A 43 15.68 0.00 13.45
CA PRO A 43 16.21 -1.09 14.27
C PRO A 43 16.56 -2.30 13.38
N SER A 44 17.80 -2.75 13.46
CA SER A 44 18.33 -3.86 12.67
C SER A 44 17.54 -5.16 12.92
N GLY A 45 17.20 -5.87 11.83
CA GLY A 45 16.41 -7.11 11.87
C GLY A 45 14.89 -6.91 11.89
N TYR A 46 14.41 -5.66 11.72
CA TYR A 46 13.00 -5.31 11.69
C TYR A 46 12.67 -4.54 10.41
N GLN A 47 12.80 -5.22 9.27
CA GLN A 47 12.73 -4.62 7.95
C GLN A 47 11.39 -4.79 7.23
N GLN A 48 10.36 -5.40 7.84
CA GLN A 48 9.15 -5.78 7.10
C GLN A 48 7.99 -4.81 7.25
N GLY A 49 7.97 -4.01 8.30
CA GLY A 49 6.86 -3.12 8.48
C GLY A 49 7.01 -2.16 9.64
N VAL A 50 6.18 -1.13 9.65
CA VAL A 50 6.17 -0.10 10.69
C VAL A 50 4.76 0.38 10.97
N ALA A 51 4.43 0.57 12.24
CA ALA A 51 3.17 1.17 12.67
C ALA A 51 3.39 2.12 13.84
N ARG A 52 2.67 3.23 13.87
CA ARG A 52 2.69 4.20 14.95
C ARG A 52 1.95 3.69 16.18
N VAL A 53 2.55 3.87 17.36
CA VAL A 53 1.92 3.73 18.67
C VAL A 53 2.00 5.04 19.45
N ALA A 54 1.30 5.14 20.58
CA ALA A 54 1.14 6.41 21.32
C ALA A 54 2.48 7.09 21.70
N ASP A 55 3.52 6.32 21.96
CA ASP A 55 4.80 6.76 22.53
C ASP A 55 6.03 6.21 21.75
N GLY A 56 5.84 5.91 20.45
CA GLY A 56 6.90 5.39 19.59
C GLY A 56 6.34 4.60 18.41
N TRP A 57 6.98 3.48 18.09
CA TRP A 57 6.72 2.69 16.91
C TRP A 57 6.69 1.20 17.21
N VAL A 58 6.00 0.45 16.37
CA VAL A 58 6.20 -1.00 16.25
C VAL A 58 6.84 -1.27 14.91
N PHE A 59 7.91 -2.05 14.91
CA PHE A 59 8.56 -2.57 13.71
C PHE A 59 8.40 -4.07 13.66
N THR A 60 8.19 -4.61 12.47
CA THR A 60 8.17 -6.05 12.20
C THR A 60 9.39 -6.46 11.40
N GLY A 61 9.90 -7.64 11.70
CA GLY A 61 10.80 -8.40 10.87
C GLY A 61 10.16 -9.73 10.52
N THR A 62 10.79 -10.52 9.68
CA THR A 62 10.23 -11.78 9.15
C THR A 62 9.58 -12.67 10.22
N THR A 63 10.19 -12.81 11.39
CA THR A 63 9.69 -13.69 12.48
C THR A 63 9.76 -13.05 13.86
N VAL A 64 9.90 -11.74 13.93
CA VAL A 64 10.04 -10.97 15.17
C VAL A 64 9.27 -9.66 15.06
N MET A 65 8.98 -9.04 16.19
CA MET A 65 8.48 -7.66 16.25
C MET A 65 9.03 -6.94 17.47
N ALA A 66 9.21 -5.63 17.34
CA ALA A 66 9.68 -4.79 18.43
C ALA A 66 8.85 -3.52 18.53
N ARG A 67 8.61 -3.09 19.76
CA ARG A 67 8.13 -1.75 20.06
C ARG A 67 9.32 -0.88 20.48
N THR A 68 9.40 0.31 19.90
CA THR A 68 10.42 1.30 20.21
C THR A 68 9.78 2.56 20.82
N ASN A 69 10.60 3.40 21.44
CA ASN A 69 10.24 4.78 21.73
C ASN A 69 10.44 5.67 20.49
N GLU A 70 10.22 7.00 20.61
CA GLU A 70 10.41 7.98 19.53
C GLU A 70 11.87 8.06 19.02
N GLN A 71 12.85 7.69 19.83
CA GLN A 71 14.27 7.65 19.47
C GLN A 71 14.70 6.30 18.91
N LEU A 72 13.75 5.48 18.47
CA LEU A 72 13.91 4.12 17.94
C LEU A 72 14.62 3.14 18.88
N LYS A 73 14.75 3.47 20.18
CA LYS A 73 15.26 2.52 21.18
C LYS A 73 14.21 1.46 21.47
N ILE A 74 14.56 0.19 21.31
CA ILE A 74 13.68 -0.94 21.62
C ILE A 74 13.31 -0.93 23.09
N VAL A 75 12.01 -0.93 23.38
CA VAL A 75 11.45 -0.98 24.75
C VAL A 75 10.71 -2.28 25.03
N LYS A 76 10.31 -3.00 23.99
CA LYS A 76 9.64 -4.30 24.07
C LYS A 76 9.92 -5.11 22.81
N GLN A 77 10.03 -6.43 22.94
CA GLN A 77 10.16 -7.36 21.81
C GLN A 77 9.19 -8.52 21.98
N ASN A 78 8.73 -9.04 20.84
CA ASN A 78 8.13 -10.35 20.71
C ASN A 78 8.96 -11.14 19.68
N THR A 79 9.72 -12.12 20.16
CA THR A 79 10.60 -12.96 19.34
C THR A 79 9.87 -14.19 18.79
N GLN A 80 8.60 -14.36 19.09
CA GLN A 80 7.76 -15.46 18.61
C GLN A 80 6.34 -14.96 18.27
N PRO A 81 6.21 -13.98 17.36
CA PRO A 81 4.91 -13.43 17.00
C PRO A 81 4.01 -14.46 16.33
N ILE A 82 4.57 -15.39 15.57
CA ILE A 82 3.80 -16.44 14.90
C ILE A 82 3.58 -17.60 15.88
N PRO A 83 2.33 -17.93 16.25
CA PRO A 83 2.06 -19.04 17.17
C PRO A 83 2.53 -20.39 16.60
N LEU A 84 2.90 -21.30 17.48
CA LEU A 84 3.43 -22.61 17.07
C LEU A 84 2.47 -23.41 16.18
N GLU A 85 1.17 -23.31 16.43
CA GLU A 85 0.16 -23.97 15.61
C GLU A 85 0.13 -23.45 14.17
N TRP A 86 0.40 -22.14 13.96
CA TRP A 86 0.48 -21.51 12.65
C TRP A 86 1.82 -21.80 11.98
N LYS A 87 2.92 -21.82 12.73
CA LYS A 87 4.22 -22.28 12.21
C LYS A 87 4.13 -23.71 11.66
N ARG A 88 3.39 -24.60 12.35
CA ARG A 88 3.16 -25.97 11.87
C ARG A 88 2.34 -26.05 10.58
N LYS A 89 1.55 -25.03 10.26
CA LYS A 89 0.82 -24.89 8.99
C LYS A 89 1.66 -24.24 7.88
N GLY A 90 2.92 -23.88 8.17
CA GLY A 90 3.86 -23.29 7.22
C GLY A 90 4.01 -21.77 7.30
N PHE A 91 3.30 -21.10 8.18
CA PHE A 91 3.43 -19.66 8.36
C PHE A 91 4.80 -19.30 8.93
N ASN A 92 5.54 -18.45 8.24
CA ASN A 92 6.92 -18.14 8.57
C ASN A 92 7.30 -16.66 8.35
N HIS A 93 6.33 -15.80 8.01
CA HIS A 93 6.57 -14.40 7.73
C HIS A 93 5.50 -13.51 8.40
N VAL A 94 5.95 -12.37 8.93
CA VAL A 94 5.12 -11.28 9.44
C VAL A 94 5.35 -10.08 8.53
N GLY A 95 4.31 -9.56 7.91
CA GLY A 95 4.39 -8.39 7.04
C GLY A 95 4.16 -7.05 7.76
N ASP A 96 3.76 -6.05 6.99
CA ASP A 96 3.54 -4.68 7.49
C ASP A 96 2.27 -4.59 8.36
N PRO A 97 2.40 -4.14 9.63
CA PRO A 97 1.31 -4.08 10.58
C PRO A 97 0.63 -2.71 10.58
N ASP A 98 -0.56 -2.65 11.17
CA ASP A 98 -1.24 -1.39 11.49
C ASP A 98 -1.88 -1.42 12.88
N VAL A 99 -2.13 -0.23 13.45
CA VAL A 99 -2.70 -0.05 14.77
C VAL A 99 -4.09 0.60 14.70
N ALA A 100 -5.11 -0.16 15.11
CA ALA A 100 -6.44 0.38 15.33
C ALA A 100 -6.87 0.23 16.80
N GLY A 101 -7.00 1.36 17.49
CA GLY A 101 -7.30 1.43 18.90
C GLY A 101 -6.20 0.83 19.79
N LYS A 102 -6.52 -0.20 20.55
CA LYS A 102 -5.54 -0.88 21.43
C LYS A 102 -4.86 -2.09 20.80
N PHE A 103 -5.19 -2.38 19.56
CA PHE A 103 -4.71 -3.57 18.86
C PHE A 103 -3.76 -3.22 17.73
N LEU A 104 -2.71 -4.01 17.62
CA LEU A 104 -1.86 -4.12 16.45
C LEU A 104 -2.36 -5.30 15.62
N TYR A 105 -2.59 -5.08 14.35
CA TYR A 105 -2.93 -6.10 13.36
C TYR A 105 -1.71 -6.33 12.48
N ALA A 106 -1.32 -7.56 12.26
CA ALA A 106 -0.20 -7.90 11.41
C ALA A 106 -0.55 -9.10 10.53
N PRO A 107 -0.23 -9.07 9.24
CA PRO A 107 -0.42 -10.21 8.39
C PRO A 107 0.61 -11.29 8.76
N LEU A 108 0.17 -12.54 8.70
CA LEU A 108 1.01 -13.71 8.77
C LEU A 108 0.93 -14.45 7.43
N GLU A 109 2.07 -14.72 6.84
CA GLU A 109 2.16 -15.35 5.54
C GLU A 109 2.80 -16.74 5.60
N GLN A 110 2.30 -17.58 4.71
CA GLN A 110 2.92 -18.83 4.33
C GLN A 110 3.30 -18.79 2.84
N PRO A 111 4.44 -19.35 2.43
CA PRO A 111 5.02 -19.13 1.10
C PRO A 111 4.36 -19.93 -0.05
N GLN A 112 3.35 -20.75 0.24
CA GLN A 112 2.59 -21.48 -0.78
C GLN A 112 1.38 -20.62 -1.20
N TYR A 113 1.67 -19.49 -1.82
CA TYR A 113 0.69 -18.43 -2.13
C TYR A 113 -0.50 -18.93 -2.98
N GLU A 114 -0.28 -19.94 -3.84
CA GLU A 114 -1.32 -20.57 -4.64
C GLU A 114 -2.45 -21.19 -3.82
N ARG A 115 -2.22 -21.47 -2.54
CA ARG A 115 -3.27 -22.01 -1.64
C ARG A 115 -4.33 -20.97 -1.32
N GLY A 116 -4.02 -19.69 -1.40
CA GLY A 116 -4.96 -18.60 -1.08
C GLY A 116 -5.39 -18.58 0.39
N ASP A 117 -4.54 -19.07 1.31
CA ASP A 117 -4.82 -19.15 2.74
C ASP A 117 -3.75 -18.40 3.56
N GLN A 118 -3.95 -17.13 3.74
CA GLN A 118 -3.13 -16.31 4.62
C GLN A 118 -3.85 -16.06 5.96
N ALA A 119 -3.23 -15.31 6.88
CA ALA A 119 -3.84 -15.03 8.16
C ALA A 119 -3.51 -13.62 8.65
N ILE A 120 -4.37 -13.09 9.52
CA ILE A 120 -4.13 -11.84 10.23
C ILE A 120 -4.06 -12.14 11.72
N ALA A 121 -2.94 -11.80 12.33
CA ALA A 121 -2.78 -11.86 13.76
C ALA A 121 -3.12 -10.51 14.39
N ARG A 122 -3.75 -10.57 15.57
CA ARG A 122 -4.06 -9.41 16.38
C ARG A 122 -3.29 -9.49 17.68
N TYR A 123 -2.56 -8.42 18.01
CA TYR A 123 -1.79 -8.30 19.24
C TYR A 123 -2.27 -7.11 20.07
N ASN A 124 -1.97 -7.11 21.34
CA ASN A 124 -2.04 -5.91 22.14
C ASN A 124 -0.91 -4.95 21.73
N ALA A 125 -1.24 -3.77 21.24
CA ALA A 125 -0.26 -2.81 20.72
C ALA A 125 0.78 -2.34 21.76
N LYS A 126 0.44 -2.41 23.06
CA LYS A 126 1.35 -2.01 24.15
C LYS A 126 2.29 -3.14 24.58
N THR A 127 1.77 -4.37 24.68
CA THR A 127 2.53 -5.51 25.24
C THR A 127 3.11 -6.42 24.16
N LEU A 128 2.64 -6.33 22.91
CA LEU A 128 2.92 -7.23 21.79
C LEU A 128 2.50 -8.68 22.07
N GLU A 129 1.61 -8.89 23.04
CA GLU A 129 1.05 -10.20 23.32
C GLU A 129 -0.04 -10.54 22.30
N LEU A 130 0.00 -11.76 21.81
CA LEU A 130 -1.00 -12.27 20.87
C LEU A 130 -2.38 -12.31 21.53
N VAL A 131 -3.39 -11.87 20.80
CA VAL A 131 -4.80 -11.96 21.20
C VAL A 131 -5.50 -13.09 20.45
N ASP A 132 -5.40 -13.08 19.13
CA ASP A 132 -5.95 -14.12 18.26
C ASP A 132 -5.30 -14.09 16.85
N VAL A 133 -5.59 -15.12 16.05
CA VAL A 133 -5.23 -15.18 14.63
C VAL A 133 -6.45 -15.65 13.86
N VAL A 134 -6.74 -14.97 12.76
CA VAL A 134 -7.89 -15.25 11.90
C VAL A 134 -7.41 -15.57 10.48
N PRO A 135 -7.85 -16.69 9.88
CA PRO A 135 -7.55 -16.96 8.47
C PRO A 135 -8.28 -15.98 7.56
N VAL A 136 -7.63 -15.60 6.48
CA VAL A 136 -8.21 -14.80 5.39
C VAL A 136 -7.96 -15.49 4.06
N THR A 137 -8.89 -15.32 3.12
CA THR A 137 -8.76 -15.90 1.78
C THR A 137 -8.13 -14.87 0.87
N GLN A 138 -6.82 -14.96 0.71
CA GLN A 138 -6.01 -14.20 -0.26
C GLN A 138 -4.70 -14.93 -0.53
N HIS A 139 -4.08 -14.69 -1.67
CA HIS A 139 -2.87 -15.40 -2.07
C HIS A 139 -1.64 -14.91 -1.31
N GLU A 140 -1.51 -13.63 -1.11
CA GLU A 140 -0.41 -13.02 -0.36
C GLU A 140 -0.97 -11.89 0.54
N ALA A 141 -0.39 -11.67 1.70
CA ALA A 141 -0.81 -10.67 2.66
C ALA A 141 0.40 -9.91 3.20
N SER A 142 1.09 -9.15 2.35
CA SER A 142 2.27 -8.38 2.76
C SER A 142 1.93 -7.27 3.76
N PHE A 143 0.72 -6.74 3.73
CA PHE A 143 0.26 -5.73 4.67
C PHE A 143 -1.20 -5.95 5.10
N ILE A 144 -1.56 -5.31 6.18
CA ILE A 144 -2.96 -5.10 6.59
C ILE A 144 -3.08 -3.71 7.20
N THR A 145 -4.08 -2.92 6.76
CA THR A 145 -4.43 -1.65 7.41
C THR A 145 -5.91 -1.64 7.78
N VAL A 146 -6.25 -1.03 8.92
CA VAL A 146 -7.60 -1.07 9.50
C VAL A 146 -8.11 0.33 9.76
N ASP A 147 -9.15 0.75 9.06
CA ASP A 147 -9.80 2.03 9.36
C ASP A 147 -10.42 1.99 10.77
N PRO A 148 -9.91 2.75 11.73
CA PRO A 148 -10.38 2.72 13.11
C PRO A 148 -11.80 3.23 13.29
N LYS A 149 -12.36 3.95 12.31
CA LYS A 149 -13.74 4.47 12.35
C LYS A 149 -14.75 3.44 11.88
N THR A 150 -14.45 2.79 10.78
CA THR A 150 -15.37 1.81 10.16
C THR A 150 -15.09 0.38 10.60
N MET A 151 -13.87 0.09 11.06
CA MET A 151 -13.36 -1.25 11.30
C MET A 151 -13.41 -2.13 10.04
N ILE A 152 -13.21 -1.51 8.88
CA ILE A 152 -12.93 -2.20 7.64
C ILE A 152 -11.42 -2.30 7.50
N ALA A 153 -10.94 -3.52 7.30
CA ALA A 153 -9.55 -3.78 6.99
C ALA A 153 -9.35 -3.83 5.47
N TYR A 154 -8.17 -3.40 5.04
CA TYR A 154 -7.74 -3.40 3.65
C TYR A 154 -6.42 -4.15 3.52
N SER A 155 -6.29 -4.94 2.48
CA SER A 155 -5.10 -5.67 2.08
C SER A 155 -5.07 -5.77 0.56
N MET A 156 -4.04 -6.37 -0.01
CA MET A 156 -3.91 -6.55 -1.44
C MET A 156 -3.03 -7.76 -1.73
N ASP A 157 -3.33 -8.47 -2.82
CA ASP A 157 -2.40 -9.47 -3.33
C ASP A 157 -1.21 -8.75 -3.99
N ARG A 158 0.01 -9.08 -3.60
CA ARG A 158 1.25 -8.44 -4.06
C ARG A 158 1.46 -8.54 -5.57
N PHE A 159 1.15 -9.71 -6.13
CA PHE A 159 1.44 -10.04 -7.53
C PHE A 159 0.35 -9.59 -8.50
N GLY A 160 0.03 -8.31 -8.51
CA GLY A 160 -0.77 -7.74 -9.58
C GLY A 160 -2.25 -7.65 -9.29
N GLY A 161 -2.57 -6.85 -8.32
CA GLY A 161 -3.95 -6.45 -8.10
C GLY A 161 -4.22 -5.02 -8.59
N ASN A 162 -5.39 -4.83 -9.15
CA ASN A 162 -5.99 -3.52 -9.33
C ASN A 162 -7.17 -3.34 -8.36
N ALA A 163 -7.09 -3.98 -7.19
CA ALA A 163 -8.14 -3.90 -6.19
C ALA A 163 -7.62 -4.07 -4.78
N LEU A 164 -8.11 -3.26 -3.86
CA LEU A 164 -7.92 -3.47 -2.43
C LEU A 164 -8.94 -4.52 -1.94
N LEU A 165 -8.45 -5.61 -1.38
CA LEU A 165 -9.26 -6.58 -0.65
C LEU A 165 -9.78 -5.94 0.62
N ARG A 166 -11.01 -6.29 1.02
CA ARG A 166 -11.69 -5.65 2.14
C ARG A 166 -12.30 -6.69 3.07
N TYR A 167 -12.15 -6.47 4.38
CA TYR A 167 -12.69 -7.35 5.41
C TYR A 167 -13.41 -6.56 6.50
N ASP A 168 -14.56 -7.02 6.94
CA ASP A 168 -15.27 -6.46 8.10
C ASP A 168 -14.74 -7.11 9.39
N VAL A 169 -13.87 -6.40 10.11
CA VAL A 169 -13.23 -6.88 11.34
C VAL A 169 -14.27 -7.21 12.42
N ARG A 170 -15.38 -6.44 12.50
CA ARG A 170 -16.46 -6.66 13.48
C ARG A 170 -17.27 -7.90 13.18
N LYS A 171 -17.29 -8.33 11.91
CA LYS A 171 -17.98 -9.55 11.44
C LYS A 171 -17.03 -10.72 11.25
N LYS A 172 -16.07 -10.88 12.16
CA LYS A 172 -15.08 -11.97 12.12
C LYS A 172 -14.31 -12.03 10.80
N TRP A 173 -13.89 -10.86 10.31
CA TRP A 173 -13.14 -10.74 9.07
C TRP A 173 -13.90 -11.22 7.82
N ALA A 174 -15.23 -11.09 7.84
CA ALA A 174 -16.04 -11.42 6.67
C ALA A 174 -15.56 -10.61 5.46
N PRO A 175 -15.29 -11.26 4.31
CA PRO A 175 -14.87 -10.56 3.12
C PRO A 175 -15.99 -9.65 2.60
N LEU A 176 -15.62 -8.49 2.11
CA LEU A 176 -16.48 -7.52 1.46
C LEU A 176 -16.11 -7.43 -0.03
N PRO A 177 -16.98 -6.89 -0.89
CA PRO A 177 -16.61 -6.61 -2.26
C PRO A 177 -15.33 -5.78 -2.31
N PRO A 178 -14.31 -6.19 -3.10
CA PRO A 178 -13.06 -5.44 -3.20
C PRO A 178 -13.30 -4.04 -3.77
N LEU A 179 -12.45 -3.09 -3.42
CA LEU A 179 -12.44 -1.76 -4.03
C LEU A 179 -11.55 -1.80 -5.27
N ALA A 180 -12.16 -1.68 -6.45
CA ALA A 180 -11.40 -1.59 -7.69
C ALA A 180 -10.58 -0.29 -7.74
N MET A 181 -9.33 -0.39 -8.17
CA MET A 181 -8.42 0.73 -8.42
C MET A 181 -8.38 1.04 -9.91
N ASP A 182 -8.12 2.29 -10.27
CA ASP A 182 -8.04 2.75 -11.66
C ASP A 182 -6.73 2.36 -12.36
N ARG A 183 -5.79 1.77 -11.63
CA ARG A 183 -4.53 1.22 -12.15
C ARG A 183 -4.06 0.02 -11.34
N VAL A 184 -3.19 -0.77 -11.94
CA VAL A 184 -2.42 -1.81 -11.25
C VAL A 184 -1.30 -1.15 -10.47
N VAL A 185 -1.13 -1.55 -9.20
CA VAL A 185 0.05 -1.26 -8.39
C VAL A 185 0.66 -2.60 -7.99
N GLU A 186 1.88 -2.86 -8.45
CA GLU A 186 2.56 -4.13 -8.24
C GLU A 186 3.53 -4.05 -7.04
N ASN A 187 3.84 -5.20 -6.47
CA ASN A 187 4.81 -5.35 -5.39
C ASN A 187 4.54 -4.46 -4.17
N VAL A 188 3.27 -4.28 -3.81
CA VAL A 188 2.90 -3.54 -2.60
C VAL A 188 3.35 -4.31 -1.38
N GLN A 189 4.17 -3.69 -0.53
CA GLN A 189 4.69 -4.30 0.69
C GLN A 189 4.08 -3.70 1.95
N GLY A 190 3.77 -2.42 1.94
CA GLY A 190 3.20 -1.75 3.09
C GLY A 190 2.02 -0.87 2.74
N ALA A 191 1.13 -0.68 3.72
CA ALA A 191 0.02 0.25 3.59
C ALA A 191 -0.47 0.79 4.93
N ASP A 192 -0.89 2.06 4.93
CA ASP A 192 -1.60 2.64 6.05
C ASP A 192 -2.78 3.51 5.57
N ILE A 193 -3.74 3.70 6.45
CA ILE A 193 -4.98 4.43 6.14
C ILE A 193 -5.03 5.78 6.86
N ALA A 194 -5.14 6.85 6.08
CA ALA A 194 -5.33 8.20 6.59
C ALA A 194 -6.17 9.05 5.63
N ASP A 195 -6.95 9.96 6.18
CA ASP A 195 -7.72 10.99 5.46
C ASP A 195 -8.55 10.44 4.28
N GLY A 196 -9.19 9.27 4.48
CA GLY A 196 -10.06 8.64 3.48
C GLY A 196 -9.32 7.99 2.31
N SER A 197 -8.03 7.76 2.46
CA SER A 197 -7.18 7.09 1.48
C SER A 197 -6.35 5.98 2.12
N VAL A 198 -5.95 4.99 1.31
CA VAL A 198 -4.87 4.06 1.64
C VAL A 198 -3.60 4.57 0.98
N TRP A 199 -2.53 4.65 1.77
CA TRP A 199 -1.18 5.02 1.36
C TRP A 199 -0.39 3.72 1.20
N LEU A 200 0.31 3.57 0.07
CA LEU A 200 0.98 2.34 -0.30
C LEU A 200 2.47 2.59 -0.51
N SER A 201 3.30 1.68 -0.04
CA SER A 201 4.71 1.53 -0.42
C SER A 201 4.89 0.26 -1.24
N THR A 202 5.76 0.32 -2.24
CA THR A 202 6.04 -0.80 -3.12
C THR A 202 7.52 -1.18 -3.07
N SER A 203 7.81 -2.46 -3.33
CA SER A 203 9.14 -2.99 -3.57
C SER A 203 9.38 -3.17 -5.09
N ASP A 204 8.93 -2.19 -5.88
CA ASP A 204 9.33 -2.08 -7.27
C ASP A 204 10.75 -1.51 -7.39
N PRO A 205 11.40 -1.50 -8.56
CA PRO A 205 12.78 -1.05 -8.69
C PRO A 205 13.06 0.36 -8.19
N GLN A 206 12.05 1.23 -8.04
CA GLN A 206 12.16 2.60 -7.57
C GLN A 206 11.63 2.80 -6.15
N ASN A 207 11.03 1.78 -5.52
CA ASN A 207 10.35 1.87 -4.24
C ASN A 207 9.31 3.00 -4.24
N ASN A 208 8.35 2.87 -5.14
CA ASN A 208 7.35 3.90 -5.40
C ASN A 208 6.30 3.99 -4.29
N LEU A 209 5.76 5.20 -4.12
CA LEU A 209 4.69 5.50 -3.18
C LEU A 209 3.41 5.87 -3.94
N TYR A 210 2.28 5.43 -3.43
CA TYR A 210 0.97 5.71 -4.02
C TYR A 210 -0.06 6.06 -2.95
N ARG A 211 -1.12 6.73 -3.38
CA ARG A 211 -2.32 6.98 -2.58
C ARG A 211 -3.54 6.49 -3.34
N VAL A 212 -4.41 5.73 -2.69
CA VAL A 212 -5.68 5.24 -3.24
C VAL A 212 -6.83 5.88 -2.49
N ASP A 213 -7.68 6.63 -3.17
CA ASP A 213 -8.89 7.20 -2.61
C ASP A 213 -9.92 6.10 -2.32
N LEU A 214 -10.36 5.98 -1.08
CA LEU A 214 -11.24 4.90 -0.63
C LEU A 214 -12.70 5.01 -1.12
N LYS A 215 -13.08 6.16 -1.65
CA LYS A 215 -14.43 6.37 -2.19
C LYS A 215 -14.50 5.98 -3.67
N THR A 216 -13.44 6.22 -4.41
CA THR A 216 -13.44 6.11 -5.87
C THR A 216 -12.51 5.04 -6.43
N GLY A 217 -11.48 4.61 -5.68
CA GLY A 217 -10.39 3.77 -6.15
C GLY A 217 -9.36 4.52 -7.02
N ALA A 218 -9.49 5.84 -7.14
CA ALA A 218 -8.51 6.65 -7.87
C ALA A 218 -7.15 6.59 -7.20
N THR A 219 -6.12 6.26 -8.00
CA THR A 219 -4.77 6.00 -7.52
C THR A 219 -3.82 7.08 -8.01
N THR A 220 -3.17 7.77 -7.08
CA THR A 220 -2.21 8.83 -7.35
C THR A 220 -0.80 8.33 -7.07
N PHE A 221 0.11 8.51 -8.02
CA PHE A 221 1.54 8.31 -7.81
C PHE A 221 2.11 9.51 -7.02
N LEU A 222 2.91 9.25 -6.00
CA LEU A 222 3.43 10.27 -5.09
C LEU A 222 4.94 10.50 -5.21
N GLY A 223 5.65 9.61 -5.88
CA GLY A 223 7.10 9.64 -5.99
C GLY A 223 7.76 8.36 -5.50
N SER A 224 9.08 8.39 -5.36
CA SER A 224 9.89 7.27 -4.87
C SER A 224 10.28 7.48 -3.40
N ALA A 225 10.33 6.40 -2.63
CA ALA A 225 10.88 6.39 -1.29
C ALA A 225 12.42 6.39 -1.26
N GLY A 226 13.07 6.32 -2.42
CA GLY A 226 14.53 6.23 -2.51
C GLY A 226 15.03 4.78 -2.41
N HIS A 227 16.35 4.64 -2.14
CA HIS A 227 17.02 3.33 -2.01
C HIS A 227 16.77 2.39 -3.18
N VAL A 228 16.92 2.94 -4.40
CA VAL A 228 16.68 2.22 -5.67
C VAL A 228 17.48 0.92 -5.73
N GLY A 229 16.83 -0.17 -6.08
CA GLY A 229 17.39 -1.52 -6.10
C GLY A 229 17.42 -2.23 -4.75
N GLY A 230 16.97 -1.55 -3.69
CA GLY A 230 16.61 -2.16 -2.41
C GLY A 230 15.14 -2.58 -2.37
N GLU A 231 14.59 -2.71 -1.18
CA GLU A 231 13.19 -3.08 -0.98
C GLU A 231 12.44 -1.93 -0.30
N GLY A 232 11.29 -1.51 -0.85
CA GLY A 232 10.31 -0.69 -0.16
C GLY A 232 9.44 -1.62 0.70
N GLU A 233 9.23 -1.24 1.95
CA GLU A 233 8.58 -2.09 2.94
C GLU A 233 7.41 -1.33 3.60
N GLY A 234 7.35 -1.28 4.93
CA GLY A 234 6.25 -0.67 5.66
C GLY A 234 6.06 0.83 5.46
N ILE A 235 4.85 1.29 5.70
CA ILE A 235 4.47 2.70 5.61
C ILE A 235 3.48 3.06 6.74
N ASP A 236 3.62 4.24 7.34
CA ASP A 236 2.71 4.77 8.34
C ASP A 236 2.30 6.20 8.02
N ALA A 237 1.00 6.45 7.94
CA ALA A 237 0.38 7.73 7.60
C ALA A 237 -0.34 8.40 8.79
N THR A 238 -0.19 7.91 10.02
CA THR A 238 -0.91 8.43 11.18
C THR A 238 -0.59 9.89 11.51
N LYS A 239 0.59 10.38 11.14
CA LYS A 239 1.00 11.78 11.28
C LYS A 239 0.77 12.64 10.04
N LEU A 240 0.03 12.16 9.08
CA LEU A 240 -0.21 12.87 7.81
C LEU A 240 -0.82 14.27 8.01
N LYS A 241 -1.65 14.47 9.03
CA LYS A 241 -2.18 15.82 9.36
C LYS A 241 -1.11 16.86 9.73
N SER A 242 0.07 16.40 10.13
CA SER A 242 1.25 17.26 10.33
C SER A 242 2.16 17.30 9.08
N GLY A 243 1.71 16.75 7.95
CA GLY A 243 2.46 16.66 6.71
C GLY A 243 3.45 15.49 6.64
N LEU A 244 3.49 14.60 7.66
CA LEU A 244 4.51 13.55 7.73
C LEU A 244 3.95 12.17 7.39
N LEU A 245 4.53 11.58 6.35
CA LEU A 245 4.42 10.17 5.99
C LEU A 245 5.74 9.47 6.38
N HIS A 246 5.65 8.29 6.94
CA HIS A 246 6.82 7.52 7.38
C HIS A 246 6.93 6.26 6.53
N VAL A 247 8.12 5.99 6.00
CA VAL A 247 8.34 4.85 5.10
C VAL A 247 9.57 4.08 5.55
N LEU A 248 9.44 2.77 5.54
CA LEU A 248 10.54 1.85 5.78
C LEU A 248 11.07 1.34 4.45
N THR A 249 12.39 1.43 4.27
CA THR A 249 13.08 0.89 3.10
C THR A 249 14.30 0.10 3.53
N VAL A 250 14.69 -0.86 2.70
CA VAL A 250 15.87 -1.70 2.94
C VAL A 250 16.90 -1.42 1.86
N ASP A 251 18.15 -1.20 2.26
CA ASP A 251 19.26 -1.04 1.34
C ASP A 251 19.42 -2.27 0.42
N PRO A 252 19.89 -2.14 -0.83
CA PRO A 252 20.16 -3.27 -1.72
C PRO A 252 21.05 -4.37 -1.14
N THR A 253 21.87 -4.04 -0.16
CA THR A 253 22.68 -5.03 0.60
C THR A 253 21.90 -5.69 1.75
N ARG A 254 20.60 -5.37 1.90
CA ARG A 254 19.72 -5.78 2.99
C ARG A 254 20.10 -5.28 4.39
N ASN A 255 21.03 -4.34 4.48
CA ASN A 255 21.41 -3.64 5.69
C ASN A 255 22.17 -2.36 5.30
N PRO A 256 21.83 -1.17 5.81
CA PRO A 256 20.85 -0.91 6.87
C PRO A 256 19.39 -0.91 6.40
N VAL A 257 18.50 -0.87 7.40
CA VAL A 257 17.09 -0.53 7.24
C VAL A 257 16.97 0.98 7.43
N TRP A 258 16.28 1.65 6.52
CA TRP A 258 16.09 3.09 6.56
C TRP A 258 14.66 3.45 6.95
N PHE A 259 14.52 4.37 7.90
CA PHE A 259 13.24 4.93 8.31
C PHE A 259 13.16 6.39 7.88
N GLY A 260 12.48 6.62 6.77
CA GLY A 260 12.33 7.91 6.11
C GLY A 260 11.10 8.68 6.59
N HIS A 261 11.24 10.00 6.68
CA HIS A 261 10.17 10.95 6.98
C HIS A 261 9.95 11.80 5.74
N PHE A 262 8.76 11.74 5.17
CA PHE A 262 8.38 12.42 3.94
C PHE A 262 7.36 13.51 4.23
N ASP A 263 7.54 14.69 3.64
CA ASP A 263 6.50 15.69 3.53
C ASP A 263 5.59 15.37 2.35
N VAL A 264 4.30 15.49 2.57
CA VAL A 264 3.27 15.24 1.55
C VAL A 264 2.42 16.49 1.40
N SER A 265 2.66 17.21 0.33
CA SER A 265 1.97 18.47 -0.03
C SER A 265 0.87 18.24 -1.09
#